data_0098759d2c2e0a7d9a60e42664c4304c
#
_entry.id   0098759d2c2e0a7d9a60e42664c4304c
#
_cell.length_a   1.000
_cell.length_b   1.000
_cell.length_c   1.000
_cell.angle_alpha   90.00
_cell.angle_beta   90.00
_cell.angle_gamma   90.00
#
_symmetry.space_group_name_H-M   'P 1'
#
loop_
_entity.id
_entity.type
_entity.pdbx_description
1 polymer ?
#
loop_
_entity_poly.entity_id
_entity_poly.type
_entity_poly.pdbx_seq_one_letter_code
_entity_poly.pdbx_strand_id
1 'polypeptide(L)'
;MSVIVSNTTPINYLVLIDHIAVLPQLYARVIIPQAVLEELQDEGTPVKVKVWMAAHPAWLEVRTVVVPLGASLAVLDAGEREAIGLAQELAADALIIDEPAGRVEAQRQGVRVIGTLRVLYDAAAAGLCDLAQAYERLKHTTFRAHPDLYRAFLDMHSQRRD
;
A
#
# COMPACT_ATOMS: atom_id res chain seq x y z
N MET A 1 -9.26 -11.75 -10.26
CA MET A 1 -8.87 -10.84 -9.18
C MET A 1 -7.41 -11.04 -8.84
N SER A 2 -6.82 -10.09 -8.18
CA SER A 2 -5.38 -9.96 -8.09
C SER A 2 -4.80 -10.31 -6.72
N VAL A 3 -3.53 -10.70 -6.72
CA VAL A 3 -2.72 -10.90 -5.52
C VAL A 3 -1.83 -9.66 -5.35
N ILE A 4 -1.94 -9.01 -4.21
CA ILE A 4 -1.25 -7.76 -3.90
C ILE A 4 -0.38 -7.94 -2.67
N VAL A 5 0.84 -7.42 -2.72
CA VAL A 5 1.70 -7.26 -1.55
C VAL A 5 1.71 -5.78 -1.19
N SER A 6 1.69 -5.45 0.09
CA SER A 6 1.74 -4.06 0.55
C SER A 6 2.91 -3.79 1.48
N ASN A 7 3.52 -2.62 1.30
CA ASN A 7 4.47 -2.04 2.25
C ASN A 7 3.72 -1.40 3.43
N THR A 8 4.45 -0.88 4.40
CA THR A 8 3.93 -0.30 5.65
C THR A 8 3.06 0.93 5.43
N THR A 9 3.54 1.90 4.63
CA THR A 9 2.91 3.21 4.45
C THR A 9 1.45 3.12 3.97
N PRO A 10 1.12 2.32 2.94
CA PRO A 10 -0.27 2.23 2.48
C PRO A 10 -1.23 1.72 3.55
N ILE A 11 -0.83 0.69 4.29
CA ILE A 11 -1.67 0.14 5.37
C ILE A 11 -1.91 1.20 6.44
N ASN A 12 -0.83 1.87 6.87
CA ASN A 12 -0.89 2.91 7.90
C ASN A 12 -1.91 4.00 7.53
N TYR A 13 -1.78 4.58 6.35
CA TYR A 13 -2.63 5.71 5.98
C TYR A 13 -4.06 5.31 5.60
N LEU A 14 -4.26 4.13 5.02
CA LEU A 14 -5.61 3.65 4.73
C LEU A 14 -6.38 3.38 6.04
N VAL A 15 -5.70 2.87 7.07
CA VAL A 15 -6.33 2.73 8.40
C VAL A 15 -6.65 4.11 8.98
N LEU A 16 -5.70 5.05 8.90
CA LEU A 16 -5.89 6.40 9.48
C LEU A 16 -7.09 7.15 8.88
N ILE A 17 -7.35 6.96 7.60
CA ILE A 17 -8.49 7.63 6.94
C ILE A 17 -9.76 6.77 6.87
N ASP A 18 -9.76 5.63 7.55
CA ASP A 18 -10.92 4.71 7.60
C ASP A 18 -11.29 4.10 6.23
N HIS A 19 -10.28 3.87 5.38
CA HIS A 19 -10.48 3.31 4.04
C HIS A 19 -9.80 1.96 3.82
N ILE A 20 -9.28 1.33 4.87
CA ILE A 20 -8.54 0.07 4.75
C ILE A 20 -9.40 -1.07 4.15
N ALA A 21 -10.71 -1.02 4.37
CA ALA A 21 -11.64 -2.05 3.90
C ALA A 21 -11.79 -2.08 2.37
N VAL A 22 -11.28 -1.08 1.63
CA VAL A 22 -11.29 -1.13 0.17
C VAL A 22 -10.37 -2.23 -0.37
N LEU A 23 -9.33 -2.59 0.38
CA LEU A 23 -8.34 -3.57 -0.08
C LEU A 23 -8.96 -4.94 -0.40
N PRO A 24 -9.71 -5.57 0.51
CA PRO A 24 -10.30 -6.88 0.20
C PRO A 24 -11.42 -6.82 -0.83
N GLN A 25 -11.96 -5.63 -1.09
CA GLN A 25 -12.96 -5.45 -2.12
C GLN A 25 -12.35 -5.28 -3.50
N LEU A 26 -11.13 -4.74 -3.58
CA LEU A 26 -10.42 -4.54 -4.84
C LEU A 26 -9.58 -5.75 -5.25
N TYR A 27 -9.03 -6.47 -4.28
CA TYR A 27 -8.04 -7.51 -4.52
C TYR A 27 -8.45 -8.83 -3.91
N ALA A 28 -8.11 -9.94 -4.58
CA ALA A 28 -8.44 -11.27 -4.10
C ALA A 28 -7.65 -11.64 -2.84
N ARG A 29 -6.38 -11.25 -2.81
CA ARG A 29 -5.49 -11.51 -1.69
C ARG A 29 -4.65 -10.27 -1.41
N VAL A 30 -4.54 -9.93 -0.12
CA VAL A 30 -3.69 -8.83 0.35
C VAL A 30 -2.70 -9.41 1.36
N ILE A 31 -1.42 -9.26 1.07
CA ILE A 31 -0.36 -9.93 1.82
C ILE A 31 0.67 -8.90 2.25
N ILE A 32 1.14 -9.00 3.49
CA ILE A 32 2.26 -8.20 3.99
C ILE A 32 3.37 -9.12 4.48
N PRO A 33 4.65 -8.72 4.33
CA PRO A 33 5.74 -9.48 4.90
C PRO A 33 5.84 -9.27 6.41
N GLN A 34 6.56 -10.16 7.09
CA GLN A 34 6.75 -10.11 8.54
C GLN A 34 7.33 -8.76 9.00
N ALA A 35 8.29 -8.20 8.25
CA ALA A 35 8.90 -6.92 8.61
C ALA A 35 7.87 -5.78 8.61
N VAL A 36 6.91 -5.79 7.70
CA VAL A 36 5.83 -4.80 7.64
C VAL A 36 4.91 -4.95 8.86
N LEU A 37 4.57 -6.19 9.23
CA LEU A 37 3.80 -6.43 10.46
C LEU A 37 4.50 -5.83 11.66
N GLU A 38 5.80 -6.08 11.81
CA GLU A 38 6.59 -5.56 12.91
C GLU A 38 6.62 -4.02 12.94
N GLU A 39 6.81 -3.39 11.79
CA GLU A 39 6.79 -1.92 11.68
C GLU A 39 5.43 -1.34 12.09
N LEU A 40 4.33 -1.98 11.72
CA LEU A 40 2.98 -1.53 12.05
C LEU A 40 2.64 -1.73 13.54
N GLN A 41 3.44 -2.49 14.27
CA GLN A 41 3.31 -2.71 15.71
C GLN A 41 4.35 -1.92 16.52
N ASP A 42 5.22 -1.16 15.85
CA ASP A 42 6.29 -0.41 16.47
C ASP A 42 5.75 0.76 17.32
N GLU A 43 6.58 1.24 18.27
CA GLU A 43 6.20 2.33 19.18
C GLU A 43 5.81 3.61 18.44
N GLY A 44 6.48 3.91 17.33
CA GLY A 44 6.21 5.11 16.54
C GLY A 44 4.93 5.05 15.72
N THR A 45 4.27 3.89 15.65
CA THR A 45 3.04 3.73 14.88
C THR A 45 1.86 4.42 15.58
N PRO A 46 0.98 5.13 14.86
CA PRO A 46 -0.20 5.73 15.46
C PRO A 46 -1.06 4.70 16.22
N VAL A 47 -1.61 5.10 17.35
CA VAL A 47 -2.42 4.21 18.21
C VAL A 47 -3.55 3.54 17.44
N LYS A 48 -4.24 4.29 16.60
CA LYS A 48 -5.34 3.75 15.77
C LYS A 48 -4.88 2.58 14.90
N VAL A 49 -3.69 2.70 14.32
CA VAL A 49 -3.12 1.66 13.47
C VAL A 49 -2.68 0.45 14.30
N LYS A 50 -2.05 0.68 15.46
CA LYS A 50 -1.67 -0.41 16.37
C LYS A 50 -2.88 -1.22 16.82
N VAL A 51 -3.96 -0.53 17.20
CA VAL A 51 -5.21 -1.19 17.62
C VAL A 51 -5.78 -2.03 16.48
N TRP A 52 -5.81 -1.48 15.27
CA TRP A 52 -6.30 -2.21 14.10
C TRP A 52 -5.44 -3.44 13.81
N MET A 53 -4.13 -3.29 13.85
CA MET A 53 -3.20 -4.39 13.58
C MET A 53 -3.27 -5.51 14.62
N ALA A 54 -3.51 -5.15 15.89
CA ALA A 54 -3.61 -6.14 16.97
C ALA A 54 -4.79 -7.11 16.76
N ALA A 55 -5.80 -6.67 16.06
CA ALA A 55 -7.00 -7.47 15.77
C ALA A 55 -7.28 -7.48 14.25
N HIS A 56 -6.23 -7.50 13.41
CA HIS A 56 -6.41 -7.41 11.96
C HIS A 56 -7.26 -8.55 11.42
N PRO A 57 -8.09 -8.26 10.41
CA PRO A 57 -8.97 -9.28 9.85
C PRO A 57 -8.20 -10.36 9.09
N ALA A 58 -8.86 -11.50 8.91
CA ALA A 58 -8.25 -12.67 8.26
C ALA A 58 -7.86 -12.40 6.80
N TRP A 59 -8.46 -11.41 6.13
CA TRP A 59 -8.09 -11.09 4.75
C TRP A 59 -6.68 -10.51 4.63
N LEU A 60 -6.11 -9.97 5.71
CA LEU A 60 -4.73 -9.49 5.70
C LEU A 60 -3.83 -10.66 6.09
N GLU A 61 -3.13 -11.23 5.10
CA GLU A 61 -2.23 -12.36 5.29
C GLU A 61 -0.83 -11.85 5.61
N VAL A 62 -0.16 -12.51 6.55
CA VAL A 62 1.24 -12.23 6.88
C VAL A 62 2.09 -13.40 6.39
N ARG A 63 3.15 -13.11 5.63
CA ARG A 63 4.07 -14.13 5.11
C ARG A 63 5.51 -13.75 5.39
N THR A 64 6.32 -14.78 5.64
CA THR A 64 7.77 -14.63 5.75
C THR A 64 8.39 -14.81 4.35
N VAL A 65 9.37 -13.97 4.02
CA VAL A 65 10.12 -14.12 2.77
C VAL A 65 11.06 -15.33 2.92
N VAL A 66 10.94 -16.29 2.00
CA VAL A 66 11.70 -17.55 2.04
C VAL A 66 12.97 -17.45 1.20
N VAL A 67 12.88 -16.81 0.02
CA VAL A 67 14.00 -16.67 -0.89
C VAL A 67 14.95 -15.57 -0.40
N PRO A 68 16.29 -15.81 -0.36
CA PRO A 68 17.24 -14.78 0.03
C PRO A 68 17.11 -13.53 -0.83
N LEU A 69 17.11 -12.36 -0.18
CA LEU A 69 16.99 -11.07 -0.88
C LEU A 69 18.28 -10.71 -1.60
N GLY A 70 18.15 -10.09 -2.77
CA GLY A 70 19.31 -9.63 -3.55
C GLY A 70 20.08 -8.52 -2.86
N ALA A 71 21.37 -8.41 -3.15
CA ALA A 71 22.24 -7.39 -2.57
C ALA A 71 21.79 -5.96 -2.90
N SER A 72 21.18 -5.75 -4.07
CA SER A 72 20.66 -4.44 -4.48
C SER A 72 19.57 -3.92 -3.57
N LEU A 73 18.89 -4.79 -2.82
CA LEU A 73 17.84 -4.41 -1.88
C LEU A 73 18.39 -4.01 -0.50
N ALA A 74 19.69 -4.20 -0.25
CA ALA A 74 20.30 -3.94 1.06
C ALA A 74 20.26 -2.46 1.48
N VAL A 75 20.09 -1.52 0.53
CA VAL A 75 20.01 -0.08 0.80
C VAL A 75 18.63 0.37 1.26
N LEU A 76 17.63 -0.49 1.13
CA LEU A 76 16.25 -0.22 1.54
C LEU A 76 16.04 -0.65 2.99
N ASP A 77 14.99 -0.14 3.64
CA ASP A 77 14.62 -0.63 4.96
C ASP A 77 14.07 -2.06 4.89
N ALA A 78 13.94 -2.70 6.05
CA ALA A 78 13.53 -4.11 6.11
C ALA A 78 12.14 -4.34 5.50
N GLY A 79 11.18 -3.45 5.77
CA GLY A 79 9.83 -3.57 5.21
C GLY A 79 9.82 -3.48 3.71
N GLU A 80 10.53 -2.51 3.13
CA GLU A 80 10.63 -2.34 1.68
C GLU A 80 11.30 -3.54 1.01
N ARG A 81 12.43 -4.00 1.58
CA ARG A 81 13.15 -5.17 1.05
C ARG A 81 12.28 -6.41 1.02
N GLU A 82 11.63 -6.70 2.14
CA GLU A 82 10.80 -7.90 2.23
C GLU A 82 9.56 -7.79 1.36
N ALA A 83 8.97 -6.59 1.25
CA ALA A 83 7.81 -6.39 0.39
C ALA A 83 8.14 -6.65 -1.09
N ILE A 84 9.29 -6.14 -1.56
CA ILE A 84 9.75 -6.39 -2.94
C ILE A 84 10.05 -7.88 -3.13
N GLY A 85 10.80 -8.49 -2.21
CA GLY A 85 11.14 -9.90 -2.27
C GLY A 85 9.90 -10.79 -2.26
N LEU A 86 8.94 -10.48 -1.41
CA LEU A 86 7.70 -11.26 -1.32
C LEU A 86 6.86 -11.12 -2.60
N ALA A 87 6.78 -9.91 -3.16
CA ALA A 87 6.08 -9.68 -4.42
C ALA A 87 6.68 -10.52 -5.55
N GLN A 88 8.00 -10.63 -5.60
CA GLN A 88 8.67 -11.49 -6.59
C GLN A 88 8.40 -12.97 -6.31
N GLU A 89 8.54 -13.40 -5.06
CA GLU A 89 8.35 -14.81 -4.67
C GLU A 89 6.95 -15.32 -4.98
N LEU A 90 5.93 -14.47 -4.75
CA LEU A 90 4.54 -14.82 -4.99
C LEU A 90 4.07 -14.51 -6.42
N ALA A 91 4.92 -13.93 -7.24
CA ALA A 91 4.53 -13.40 -8.56
C ALA A 91 3.28 -12.51 -8.42
N ALA A 92 3.30 -11.61 -7.44
CA ALA A 92 2.18 -10.73 -7.16
C ALA A 92 1.85 -9.84 -8.36
N ASP A 93 0.57 -9.54 -8.53
CA ASP A 93 0.11 -8.69 -9.63
C ASP A 93 0.58 -7.24 -9.47
N ALA A 94 0.74 -6.78 -8.22
CA ALA A 94 1.35 -5.49 -7.93
C ALA A 94 1.82 -5.43 -6.48
N LEU A 95 2.69 -4.46 -6.21
CA LEU A 95 3.15 -4.08 -4.88
C LEU A 95 2.65 -2.67 -4.59
N ILE A 96 1.98 -2.49 -3.46
CA ILE A 96 1.59 -1.16 -3.01
C ILE A 96 2.74 -0.57 -2.20
N ILE A 97 3.37 0.46 -2.75
CA ILE A 97 4.52 1.12 -2.13
C ILE A 97 4.56 2.59 -2.56
N ASP A 98 4.79 3.49 -1.61
CA ASP A 98 4.77 4.93 -1.86
C ASP A 98 6.16 5.55 -1.96
N GLU A 99 7.14 5.03 -1.22
CA GLU A 99 8.48 5.61 -1.13
C GLU A 99 9.20 5.54 -2.47
N PRO A 100 9.74 6.68 -2.97
CA PRO A 100 10.34 6.73 -4.31
C PRO A 100 11.49 5.73 -4.53
N ALA A 101 12.39 5.60 -3.56
CA ALA A 101 13.53 4.67 -3.67
C ALA A 101 13.07 3.22 -3.80
N GLY A 102 12.07 2.83 -3.00
CA GLY A 102 11.50 1.48 -3.07
C GLY A 102 10.77 1.22 -4.38
N ARG A 103 10.04 2.22 -4.88
CA ARG A 103 9.34 2.12 -6.17
C ARG A 103 10.31 1.91 -7.33
N VAL A 104 11.39 2.69 -7.36
CA VAL A 104 12.42 2.57 -8.40
C VAL A 104 13.06 1.18 -8.38
N GLU A 105 13.43 0.70 -7.20
CA GLU A 105 14.06 -0.62 -7.09
C GLU A 105 13.10 -1.76 -7.45
N ALA A 106 11.84 -1.66 -7.01
CA ALA A 106 10.82 -2.66 -7.35
C ALA A 106 10.61 -2.74 -8.87
N GLN A 107 10.50 -1.59 -9.53
CA GLN A 107 10.36 -1.52 -10.99
C GLN A 107 11.58 -2.11 -11.69
N ARG A 108 12.77 -1.82 -11.19
CA ARG A 108 14.02 -2.38 -11.71
C ARG A 108 14.03 -3.90 -11.61
N GLN A 109 13.41 -4.46 -10.58
CA GLN A 109 13.28 -5.90 -10.37
C GLN A 109 12.10 -6.53 -11.14
N GLY A 110 11.40 -5.75 -11.95
CA GLY A 110 10.28 -6.23 -12.74
C GLY A 110 8.96 -6.33 -11.99
N VAL A 111 8.86 -5.70 -10.83
CA VAL A 111 7.64 -5.69 -10.01
C VAL A 111 6.80 -4.46 -10.36
N ARG A 112 5.52 -4.67 -10.67
CA ARG A 112 4.58 -3.57 -10.89
C ARG A 112 4.29 -2.88 -9.57
N VAL A 113 4.36 -1.55 -9.55
CA VAL A 113 4.11 -0.76 -8.33
C VAL A 113 2.89 0.13 -8.49
N ILE A 114 2.14 0.29 -7.40
CA ILE A 114 1.07 1.28 -7.27
C ILE A 114 1.23 1.98 -5.92
N GLY A 115 0.76 3.21 -5.82
CA GLY A 115 0.80 3.95 -4.56
C GLY A 115 -0.57 4.06 -3.91
N THR A 116 -0.62 4.64 -2.72
CA THR A 116 -1.87 4.84 -1.97
C THR A 116 -2.89 5.66 -2.76
N LEU A 117 -2.46 6.72 -3.47
CA LEU A 117 -3.38 7.52 -4.27
C LEU A 117 -4.05 6.71 -5.37
N ARG A 118 -3.30 5.80 -6.00
CA ARG A 118 -3.84 4.92 -7.05
C ARG A 118 -4.83 3.93 -6.47
N VAL A 119 -4.56 3.38 -5.29
CA VAL A 119 -5.50 2.47 -4.62
C VAL A 119 -6.83 3.17 -4.38
N LEU A 120 -6.81 4.40 -3.87
CA LEU A 120 -8.02 5.18 -3.63
C LEU A 120 -8.74 5.53 -4.92
N TYR A 121 -7.99 5.84 -5.98
CA TYR A 121 -8.55 6.07 -7.32
C TYR A 121 -9.29 4.82 -7.81
N ASP A 122 -8.67 3.65 -7.71
CA ASP A 122 -9.29 2.40 -8.14
C ASP A 122 -10.55 2.09 -7.30
N ALA A 123 -10.49 2.37 -5.99
CA ALA A 123 -11.63 2.20 -5.09
C ALA A 123 -12.80 3.11 -5.50
N ALA A 124 -12.51 4.37 -5.80
CA ALA A 124 -13.54 5.31 -6.23
C ALA A 124 -14.14 4.92 -7.59
N ALA A 125 -13.30 4.45 -8.51
CA ALA A 125 -13.75 3.94 -9.81
C ALA A 125 -14.70 2.74 -9.68
N ALA A 126 -14.52 1.94 -8.61
CA ALA A 126 -15.38 0.82 -8.29
C ALA A 126 -16.60 1.21 -7.42
N GLY A 127 -16.78 2.50 -7.13
CA GLY A 127 -17.90 2.98 -6.31
C GLY A 127 -17.75 2.74 -4.81
N LEU A 128 -16.53 2.47 -4.34
CA LEU A 128 -16.28 2.11 -2.93
C LEU A 128 -16.01 3.33 -2.04
N CYS A 129 -15.70 4.48 -2.62
CA CYS A 129 -15.45 5.70 -1.83
C CYS A 129 -15.61 6.94 -2.70
N ASP A 130 -15.67 8.09 -2.05
CA ASP A 130 -15.62 9.41 -2.71
C ASP A 130 -14.14 9.84 -2.76
N LEU A 131 -13.59 9.98 -3.96
CA LEU A 131 -12.16 10.23 -4.13
C LEU A 131 -11.73 11.58 -3.55
N ALA A 132 -12.50 12.63 -3.79
CA ALA A 132 -12.18 13.96 -3.27
C ALA A 132 -12.16 13.97 -1.75
N GLN A 133 -13.14 13.31 -1.12
CA GLN A 133 -13.21 13.20 0.34
C GLN A 133 -12.05 12.36 0.90
N ALA A 134 -11.74 11.23 0.26
CA ALA A 134 -10.62 10.39 0.69
C ALA A 134 -9.31 11.16 0.63
N TYR A 135 -9.06 11.90 -0.45
CA TYR A 135 -7.85 12.70 -0.59
C TYR A 135 -7.81 13.85 0.42
N GLU A 136 -8.94 14.47 0.71
CA GLU A 136 -9.00 15.52 1.73
C GLU A 136 -8.65 14.97 3.11
N ARG A 137 -9.15 13.80 3.49
CA ARG A 137 -8.77 13.12 4.72
C ARG A 137 -7.28 12.81 4.75
N LEU A 138 -6.75 12.32 3.62
CA LEU A 138 -5.34 11.96 3.53
C LEU A 138 -4.43 13.18 3.73
N LYS A 139 -4.83 14.33 3.19
CA LYS A 139 -4.09 15.60 3.36
C LYS A 139 -4.05 16.07 4.81
N HIS A 140 -4.99 15.65 5.66
CA HIS A 140 -5.00 15.98 7.08
C HIS A 140 -4.11 15.06 7.93
N THR A 141 -3.47 14.06 7.29
CA THR A 141 -2.50 13.18 7.93
C THR A 141 -1.08 13.65 7.58
N THR A 142 -0.08 12.89 8.03
CA THR A 142 1.32 13.16 7.69
C THR A 142 1.72 12.63 6.31
N PHE A 143 0.80 12.03 5.56
CA PHE A 143 1.08 11.52 4.22
C PHE A 143 1.53 12.65 3.29
N ARG A 144 2.56 12.39 2.51
CA ARG A 144 3.13 13.37 1.57
C ARG A 144 3.00 12.87 0.15
N ALA A 145 2.42 13.71 -0.70
CA ALA A 145 2.40 13.50 -2.14
C ALA A 145 2.36 14.88 -2.81
N HIS A 146 2.89 14.95 -4.02
CA HIS A 146 2.88 16.21 -4.77
C HIS A 146 1.44 16.59 -5.10
N PRO A 147 1.06 17.89 -4.95
CA PRO A 147 -0.31 18.33 -5.28
C PRO A 147 -0.77 17.98 -6.69
N ASP A 148 0.15 17.98 -7.66
CA ASP A 148 -0.17 17.65 -9.06
C ASP A 148 -0.60 16.19 -9.20
N LEU A 149 -0.10 15.28 -8.35
CA LEU A 149 -0.48 13.88 -8.39
C LEU A 149 -1.93 13.69 -7.93
N TYR A 150 -2.32 14.35 -6.84
CA TYR A 150 -3.72 14.39 -6.41
C TYR A 150 -4.63 14.88 -7.52
N ARG A 151 -4.23 16.00 -8.14
CA ARG A 151 -5.02 16.65 -9.21
C ARG A 151 -5.17 15.73 -10.41
N ALA A 152 -4.08 15.07 -10.81
CA ALA A 152 -4.10 14.15 -11.95
C ALA A 152 -5.12 13.03 -11.77
N PHE A 153 -5.13 12.40 -10.59
CA PHE A 153 -6.08 11.32 -10.31
C PHE A 153 -7.52 11.83 -10.20
N LEU A 154 -7.72 13.01 -9.60
CA LEU A 154 -9.05 13.62 -9.52
C LEU A 154 -9.60 13.93 -10.91
N ASP A 155 -8.76 14.47 -11.79
CA ASP A 155 -9.15 14.79 -13.17
C ASP A 155 -9.49 13.51 -13.95
N MET A 156 -8.67 12.47 -13.82
CA MET A 156 -8.95 11.18 -14.46
C MET A 156 -10.27 10.59 -13.97
N HIS A 157 -10.55 10.68 -12.68
CA HIS A 157 -11.78 10.17 -12.09
C HIS A 157 -13.00 10.94 -12.60
N SER A 158 -12.91 12.25 -12.67
CA SER A 158 -13.95 13.11 -13.20
C SER A 158 -14.29 12.77 -14.66
N GLN A 159 -13.26 12.56 -15.49
CA GLN A 159 -13.43 12.20 -16.90
C GLN A 159 -14.10 10.82 -17.06
N ARG A 160 -13.82 9.88 -16.17
CA ARG A 160 -14.44 8.55 -16.21
C ARG A 160 -15.93 8.57 -15.88
N ARG A 161 -16.39 9.56 -15.11
CA ARG A 161 -17.80 9.70 -14.72
C ARG A 161 -18.64 10.38 -15.79
N ASP A 162 -18.00 11.06 -16.72
CA ASP A 162 -18.63 11.70 -17.88
C ASP A 162 -18.65 10.74 -19.06
#